data_a2d8025100cf8776b872c90a329f8a5e
#
_entry.id   a2d8025100cf8776b872c90a329f8a5e
#
_cell.length_a   1.000
_cell.length_b   1.000
_cell.length_c   1.000
_cell.angle_alpha   90.00
_cell.angle_beta   90.00
_cell.angle_gamma   90.00
#
_symmetry.space_group_name_H-M   'P 1'
#
loop_
_entity.id
_entity.type
_entity.pdbx_description
1 polymer ?
#
loop_
_entity_poly.entity_id
_entity_poly.type
_entity_poly.pdbx_seq_one_letter_code
_entity_poly.pdbx_strand_id
1 'polypeptide(L)'
;MFETLRNALKVKDIRKRLLFTLVVLIICRLGSQLPIPGIDTDTISQYLNSLLGDSFNLLNSFTGGSFESMSLFALNVTPYITASIIIQLLTIAIPALEELYRDGEDGRKKINNITRFVTLGLSVLESAGLAIGFGKQGLLSNYGPLIVMEMIVCLTAGSVFVMWLGEQITDKGVGNGISIILLCNIVSRMPSDLYNLYQKFMEGKQISNVIIAGVIIFLFILGTIIFTIVLNDAERRIPVQYSRKIQGGSQLGGLGSTLPVKVNTANVMPIIFSSSLLQFPLVIKQLIGADPKGAAGFIFNALNQSNWCNPDHWNWSIGLIVYLVLNVIFAYFYTSITFNPLEISNNMKKQGGYIPGIRPGKATVDYLNSILTYIIFIGAIGLCIVAVIPIFFNGYFGANVSFGGTSIIIIAGVVLETMKQIESQTLVRQYTGFLTE
;
A
#
# COMPACT_ATOMS: atom_id res chain seq x y z
N MET A 1 -21.97 -0.83 -6.79
CA MET A 1 -21.14 -1.79 -6.04
C MET A 1 -21.87 -3.07 -5.68
N PHE A 2 -22.97 -3.07 -4.90
CA PHE A 2 -23.69 -4.30 -4.53
C PHE A 2 -24.26 -5.04 -5.75
N GLU A 3 -24.78 -4.33 -6.73
CA GLU A 3 -25.29 -4.93 -7.99
C GLU A 3 -24.15 -5.56 -8.81
N THR A 4 -23.02 -4.88 -8.90
CA THR A 4 -21.82 -5.40 -9.60
C THR A 4 -21.35 -6.70 -8.95
N LEU A 5 -21.26 -6.74 -7.61
CA LEU A 5 -20.85 -7.93 -6.87
C LEU A 5 -21.87 -9.09 -7.05
N ARG A 6 -23.17 -8.76 -6.97
CA ARG A 6 -24.23 -9.76 -7.20
C ARG A 6 -24.19 -10.32 -8.62
N ASN A 7 -23.94 -9.49 -9.61
CA ASN A 7 -23.84 -9.93 -11.00
C ASN A 7 -22.56 -10.73 -11.24
N ALA A 8 -21.44 -10.34 -10.64
CA ALA A 8 -20.18 -11.07 -10.66
C ALA A 8 -20.30 -12.48 -10.09
N LEU A 9 -21.03 -12.65 -8.98
CA LEU A 9 -21.28 -13.97 -8.36
C LEU A 9 -22.11 -14.91 -9.22
N LYS A 10 -22.91 -14.39 -10.18
CA LYS A 10 -23.65 -15.22 -11.15
C LYS A 10 -22.73 -15.81 -12.21
N VAL A 11 -21.60 -15.16 -12.52
CA VAL A 11 -20.62 -15.65 -13.52
C VAL A 11 -19.73 -16.71 -12.86
N LYS A 12 -19.82 -17.96 -13.35
CA LYS A 12 -19.14 -19.15 -12.78
C LYS A 12 -17.62 -18.95 -12.59
N ASP A 13 -16.96 -18.31 -13.55
CA ASP A 13 -15.50 -18.11 -13.50
C ASP A 13 -15.07 -17.06 -12.51
N ILE A 14 -15.81 -15.93 -12.41
CA ILE A 14 -15.53 -14.88 -11.42
C ILE A 14 -15.78 -15.42 -10.01
N ARG A 15 -16.84 -16.21 -9.84
CA ARG A 15 -17.11 -16.89 -8.57
C ARG A 15 -15.97 -17.82 -8.16
N LYS A 16 -15.40 -18.60 -9.09
CA LYS A 16 -14.23 -19.46 -8.82
C LYS A 16 -13.02 -18.65 -8.38
N ARG A 17 -12.73 -17.52 -9.05
CA ARG A 17 -11.64 -16.61 -8.71
C ARG A 17 -11.82 -15.98 -7.33
N LEU A 18 -13.04 -15.52 -6.99
CA LEU A 18 -13.38 -14.98 -5.70
C LEU A 18 -13.22 -16.04 -4.59
N LEU A 19 -13.72 -17.26 -4.81
CA LEU A 19 -13.55 -18.34 -3.84
C LEU A 19 -12.08 -18.69 -3.64
N PHE A 20 -11.29 -18.74 -4.71
CA PHE A 20 -9.85 -18.98 -4.63
C PHE A 20 -9.16 -17.90 -3.78
N THR A 21 -9.45 -16.62 -4.05
CA THR A 21 -8.91 -15.51 -3.26
C THR A 21 -9.27 -15.65 -1.78
N LEU A 22 -10.52 -15.99 -1.46
CA LEU A 22 -10.99 -16.17 -0.09
C LEU A 22 -10.26 -17.32 0.61
N VAL A 23 -10.07 -18.47 -0.05
CA VAL A 23 -9.33 -19.61 0.50
C VAL A 23 -7.89 -19.24 0.82
N VAL A 24 -7.22 -18.53 -0.11
CA VAL A 24 -5.84 -18.08 0.11
C VAL A 24 -5.76 -17.11 1.28
N LEU A 25 -6.72 -16.19 1.44
CA LEU A 25 -6.76 -15.28 2.59
C LEU A 25 -6.95 -16.02 3.92
N ILE A 26 -7.77 -17.08 3.95
CA ILE A 26 -7.90 -17.95 5.13
C ILE A 26 -6.56 -18.61 5.47
N ILE A 27 -5.83 -19.13 4.48
CA ILE A 27 -4.50 -19.71 4.68
C ILE A 27 -3.54 -18.67 5.25
N CYS A 28 -3.52 -17.45 4.69
CA CYS A 28 -2.70 -16.36 5.22
C CYS A 28 -3.04 -16.05 6.69
N ARG A 29 -4.32 -16.04 7.05
CA ARG A 29 -4.75 -15.77 8.45
C ARG A 29 -4.40 -16.91 9.39
N LEU A 30 -4.53 -18.16 8.98
CA LEU A 30 -4.09 -19.29 9.78
C LEU A 30 -2.59 -19.25 10.05
N GLY A 31 -1.77 -19.01 9.01
CA GLY A 31 -0.32 -18.90 9.19
C GLY A 31 0.13 -17.72 10.04
N SER A 32 -0.65 -16.63 10.06
CA SER A 32 -0.37 -15.48 10.93
C SER A 32 -0.70 -15.70 12.40
N GLN A 33 -1.34 -16.79 12.76
CA GLN A 33 -1.62 -17.20 14.15
C GLN A 33 -0.66 -18.31 14.65
N LEU A 34 0.19 -18.86 13.78
CA LEU A 34 1.13 -19.90 14.16
C LEU A 34 2.42 -19.29 14.71
N PRO A 35 2.68 -19.34 16.02
CA PRO A 35 3.91 -18.79 16.60
C PRO A 35 5.13 -19.61 16.17
N ILE A 36 6.29 -18.96 16.10
CA ILE A 36 7.56 -19.65 15.85
C ILE A 36 7.94 -20.47 17.08
N PRO A 37 8.35 -21.73 16.93
CA PRO A 37 8.78 -22.57 18.05
C PRO A 37 9.94 -21.93 18.85
N GLY A 38 9.93 -22.10 20.17
CA GLY A 38 11.01 -21.62 21.04
C GLY A 38 10.96 -20.12 21.41
N ILE A 39 9.88 -19.43 21.05
CA ILE A 39 9.67 -18.01 21.36
C ILE A 39 8.52 -17.86 22.36
N ASP A 40 8.75 -17.05 23.40
CA ASP A 40 7.69 -16.63 24.33
C ASP A 40 7.02 -15.37 23.78
N THR A 41 5.83 -15.56 23.20
CA THR A 41 5.06 -14.50 22.54
C THR A 41 4.62 -13.40 23.52
N ASP A 42 4.30 -13.76 24.78
CA ASP A 42 3.82 -12.80 25.77
C ASP A 42 4.93 -11.85 26.21
N THR A 43 6.14 -12.37 26.45
CA THR A 43 7.31 -11.57 26.81
C THR A 43 7.71 -10.63 25.67
N ILE A 44 7.67 -11.10 24.42
CA ILE A 44 8.00 -10.29 23.26
C ILE A 44 6.95 -9.21 23.02
N SER A 45 5.66 -9.51 23.12
CA SER A 45 4.60 -8.52 22.91
C SER A 45 4.67 -7.38 23.95
N GLN A 46 4.92 -7.71 25.23
CA GLN A 46 5.13 -6.72 26.28
C GLN A 46 6.36 -5.84 26.00
N TYR A 47 7.46 -6.46 25.59
CA TYR A 47 8.70 -5.76 25.26
C TYR A 47 8.53 -4.82 24.05
N LEU A 48 7.90 -5.29 22.98
CA LEU A 48 7.63 -4.49 21.78
C LEU A 48 6.72 -3.30 22.07
N ASN A 49 5.67 -3.50 22.86
CA ASN A 49 4.76 -2.45 23.28
C ASN A 49 5.47 -1.39 24.17
N SER A 50 6.41 -1.81 25.02
CA SER A 50 7.14 -0.90 25.90
C SER A 50 8.21 -0.07 25.19
N LEU A 51 8.88 -0.63 24.18
CA LEU A 51 10.00 0.03 23.48
C LEU A 51 9.60 0.82 22.25
N LEU A 52 8.68 0.31 21.45
CA LEU A 52 8.36 0.86 20.13
C LEU A 52 7.09 1.72 20.13
N GLY A 53 6.25 1.61 21.17
CA GLY A 53 5.05 2.41 21.30
C GLY A 53 4.24 2.45 19.99
N ASP A 54 3.89 3.67 19.56
CA ASP A 54 3.01 3.87 18.39
C ASP A 54 3.65 3.50 17.05
N SER A 55 4.98 3.52 16.92
CA SER A 55 5.67 3.08 15.69
C SER A 55 5.47 1.61 15.41
N PHE A 56 5.38 0.82 16.47
CA PHE A 56 5.08 -0.60 16.41
C PHE A 56 3.67 -0.86 15.87
N ASN A 57 2.72 0.01 16.22
CA ASN A 57 1.33 -0.12 15.80
C ASN A 57 1.15 -0.08 14.28
N LEU A 58 1.93 0.76 13.55
CA LEU A 58 1.87 0.80 12.08
C LEU A 58 2.40 -0.50 11.45
N LEU A 59 3.57 -0.97 11.89
CA LEU A 59 4.16 -2.22 11.42
C LEU A 59 3.22 -3.40 11.72
N ASN A 60 2.67 -3.42 12.92
CA ASN A 60 1.72 -4.43 13.37
C ASN A 60 0.39 -4.38 12.61
N SER A 61 -0.04 -3.18 12.14
CA SER A 61 -1.20 -3.01 11.29
C SER A 61 -1.02 -3.65 9.91
N PHE A 62 0.14 -3.44 9.27
CA PHE A 62 0.45 -4.04 7.97
C PHE A 62 0.63 -5.55 8.04
N THR A 63 1.13 -6.05 9.16
CA THR A 63 1.30 -7.50 9.37
C THR A 63 0.04 -8.17 9.95
N GLY A 64 -0.99 -7.39 10.32
CA GLY A 64 -2.25 -7.89 10.86
C GLY A 64 -2.11 -8.55 12.23
N GLY A 65 -1.16 -8.12 13.07
CA GLY A 65 -0.87 -8.69 14.39
C GLY A 65 0.15 -9.82 14.38
N SER A 66 0.59 -10.26 13.19
CA SER A 66 1.55 -11.37 13.07
C SER A 66 2.92 -11.04 13.65
N PHE A 67 3.31 -9.77 13.64
CA PHE A 67 4.59 -9.33 14.20
C PHE A 67 4.55 -9.34 15.74
N GLU A 68 3.46 -8.92 16.33
CA GLU A 68 3.24 -8.92 17.79
C GLU A 68 3.25 -10.34 18.37
N SER A 69 2.61 -11.27 17.66
CA SER A 69 2.57 -12.69 18.03
C SER A 69 3.81 -13.48 17.61
N MET A 70 4.82 -12.82 16.98
CA MET A 70 6.00 -13.46 16.39
C MET A 70 5.64 -14.76 15.65
N SER A 71 4.64 -14.63 14.79
CA SER A 71 4.16 -15.76 14.00
C SER A 71 5.09 -16.08 12.83
N LEU A 72 4.86 -17.22 12.19
CA LEU A 72 5.58 -17.62 10.96
C LEU A 72 5.54 -16.52 9.89
N PHE A 73 4.45 -15.74 9.82
CA PHE A 73 4.28 -14.65 8.86
C PHE A 73 4.54 -13.27 9.47
N ALA A 74 5.40 -13.16 10.51
CA ALA A 74 5.68 -11.89 11.16
C ALA A 74 6.25 -10.82 10.20
N LEU A 75 7.13 -11.18 9.26
CA LEU A 75 7.62 -10.27 8.23
C LEU A 75 6.58 -9.98 7.13
N ASN A 76 5.61 -10.87 6.94
CA ASN A 76 4.53 -10.76 5.96
C ASN A 76 5.06 -10.42 4.55
N VAL A 77 4.43 -9.45 3.88
CA VAL A 77 4.81 -8.95 2.54
C VAL A 77 5.81 -7.79 2.59
N THR A 78 6.27 -7.35 3.76
CA THR A 78 7.15 -6.18 3.93
C THR A 78 8.44 -6.29 3.12
N PRO A 79 9.21 -7.40 3.15
CA PRO A 79 10.42 -7.54 2.34
C PRO A 79 10.15 -7.47 0.85
N TYR A 80 9.00 -7.98 0.39
CA TYR A 80 8.60 -7.89 -1.02
C TYR A 80 8.28 -6.46 -1.44
N ILE A 81 7.56 -5.71 -0.60
CA ILE A 81 7.25 -4.31 -0.88
C ILE A 81 8.55 -3.52 -1.01
N THR A 82 9.45 -3.67 -0.05
CA THR A 82 10.76 -3.00 -0.07
C THR A 82 11.58 -3.39 -1.31
N ALA A 83 11.64 -4.69 -1.65
CA ALA A 83 12.30 -5.17 -2.86
C ALA A 83 11.70 -4.56 -4.14
N SER A 84 10.38 -4.53 -4.23
CA SER A 84 9.65 -3.96 -5.37
C SER A 84 9.98 -2.48 -5.54
N ILE A 85 10.03 -1.72 -4.44
CA ILE A 85 10.42 -0.31 -4.45
C ILE A 85 11.85 -0.15 -4.96
N ILE A 86 12.79 -0.91 -4.41
CA ILE A 86 14.20 -0.85 -4.81
C ILE A 86 14.35 -1.15 -6.30
N ILE A 87 13.71 -2.21 -6.79
CA ILE A 87 13.79 -2.57 -8.21
C ILE A 87 13.14 -1.53 -9.10
N GLN A 88 12.00 -0.95 -8.72
CA GLN A 88 11.37 0.14 -9.47
C GLN A 88 12.26 1.39 -9.55
N LEU A 89 12.93 1.75 -8.44
CA LEU A 89 13.90 2.84 -8.45
C LEU A 89 15.11 2.53 -9.34
N LEU A 90 15.64 1.30 -9.26
CA LEU A 90 16.76 0.85 -10.07
C LEU A 90 16.41 0.75 -11.56
N THR A 91 15.16 0.51 -11.92
CA THR A 91 14.71 0.48 -13.33
C THR A 91 14.90 1.83 -14.01
N ILE A 92 14.89 2.94 -13.27
CA ILE A 92 15.16 4.27 -13.82
C ILE A 92 16.67 4.57 -13.81
N ALA A 93 17.38 4.08 -12.79
CA ALA A 93 18.81 4.38 -12.62
C ALA A 93 19.72 3.52 -13.52
N ILE A 94 19.28 2.29 -13.85
CA ILE A 94 20.08 1.32 -14.61
C ILE A 94 19.47 1.10 -16.00
N PRO A 95 20.17 1.53 -17.10
CA PRO A 95 19.65 1.40 -18.46
C PRO A 95 19.24 -0.02 -18.86
N ALA A 96 19.98 -1.04 -18.40
CA ALA A 96 19.67 -2.44 -18.69
C ALA A 96 18.32 -2.89 -18.09
N LEU A 97 17.92 -2.37 -16.92
CA LEU A 97 16.63 -2.63 -16.32
C LEU A 97 15.51 -1.82 -17.01
N GLU A 98 15.82 -0.62 -17.48
CA GLU A 98 14.89 0.19 -18.26
C GLU A 98 14.55 -0.48 -19.59
N GLU A 99 15.53 -1.05 -20.29
CA GLU A 99 15.32 -1.83 -21.52
C GLU A 99 14.41 -3.03 -21.24
N LEU A 100 14.68 -3.81 -20.18
CA LEU A 100 13.82 -4.91 -19.78
C LEU A 100 12.37 -4.46 -19.48
N TYR A 101 12.20 -3.29 -18.87
CA TYR A 101 10.86 -2.75 -18.60
C TYR A 101 10.09 -2.41 -19.88
N ARG A 102 10.82 -1.94 -20.92
CA ARG A 102 10.27 -1.60 -22.24
C ARG A 102 9.99 -2.82 -23.12
N ASP A 103 10.62 -3.96 -22.85
CA ASP A 103 10.44 -5.24 -23.59
C ASP A 103 9.06 -5.89 -23.44
N GLY A 104 8.12 -5.23 -22.74
CA GLY A 104 6.75 -5.72 -22.59
C GLY A 104 6.60 -6.86 -21.58
N GLU A 105 5.81 -7.90 -21.88
CA GLU A 105 5.48 -8.96 -20.91
C GLU A 105 6.69 -9.82 -20.52
N ASP A 106 7.58 -10.13 -21.45
CA ASP A 106 8.73 -10.98 -21.16
C ASP A 106 9.79 -10.26 -20.33
N GLY A 107 9.97 -8.97 -20.55
CA GLY A 107 10.80 -8.14 -19.71
C GLY A 107 10.25 -7.99 -18.31
N ARG A 108 8.94 -7.78 -18.17
CA ARG A 108 8.25 -7.73 -16.86
C ARG A 108 8.41 -9.02 -16.06
N LYS A 109 8.34 -10.19 -16.71
CA LYS A 109 8.58 -11.49 -16.04
C LYS A 109 10.00 -11.57 -15.49
N LYS A 110 11.00 -11.08 -16.23
CA LYS A 110 12.39 -11.04 -15.74
C LYS A 110 12.55 -10.10 -14.55
N ILE A 111 11.95 -8.91 -14.61
CA ILE A 111 11.96 -7.96 -13.50
C ILE A 111 11.30 -8.56 -12.25
N ASN A 112 10.15 -9.23 -12.39
CA ASN A 112 9.49 -9.91 -11.28
C ASN A 112 10.38 -11.00 -10.66
N ASN A 113 11.12 -11.77 -11.48
CA ASN A 113 12.05 -12.76 -10.96
C ASN A 113 13.22 -12.11 -10.18
N ILE A 114 13.77 -11.01 -10.68
CA ILE A 114 14.79 -10.24 -9.94
C ILE A 114 14.22 -9.74 -8.61
N THR A 115 13.00 -9.21 -8.61
CA THR A 115 12.32 -8.77 -7.39
C THR A 115 12.17 -9.90 -6.39
N ARG A 116 11.83 -11.13 -6.82
CA ARG A 116 11.75 -12.31 -5.93
C ARG A 116 13.09 -12.64 -5.29
N PHE A 117 14.20 -12.63 -6.05
CA PHE A 117 15.53 -12.87 -5.48
C PHE A 117 15.95 -11.78 -4.48
N VAL A 118 15.67 -10.52 -4.80
CA VAL A 118 15.94 -9.41 -3.86
C VAL A 118 15.06 -9.53 -2.62
N THR A 119 13.81 -9.93 -2.76
CA THR A 119 12.91 -10.22 -1.62
C THR A 119 13.47 -11.30 -0.71
N LEU A 120 13.98 -12.39 -1.29
CA LEU A 120 14.62 -13.45 -0.52
C LEU A 120 15.83 -12.92 0.26
N GLY A 121 16.72 -12.16 -0.39
CA GLY A 121 17.88 -11.55 0.25
C GLY A 121 17.49 -10.61 1.40
N LEU A 122 16.51 -9.73 1.17
CA LEU A 122 16.00 -8.81 2.19
C LEU A 122 15.32 -9.55 3.34
N SER A 123 14.53 -10.59 3.07
CA SER A 123 13.86 -11.36 4.11
C SER A 123 14.87 -12.09 5.02
N VAL A 124 15.97 -12.58 4.46
CA VAL A 124 17.09 -13.16 5.26
C VAL A 124 17.75 -12.08 6.12
N LEU A 125 18.01 -10.90 5.56
CA LEU A 125 18.61 -9.79 6.33
C LEU A 125 17.70 -9.31 7.45
N GLU A 126 16.41 -9.08 7.18
CA GLU A 126 15.45 -8.64 8.18
C GLU A 126 15.24 -9.71 9.27
N SER A 127 15.09 -10.97 8.89
CA SER A 127 14.93 -12.08 9.86
C SER A 127 16.17 -12.29 10.72
N ALA A 128 17.38 -12.21 10.13
CA ALA A 128 18.64 -12.30 10.87
C ALA A 128 18.76 -11.17 11.89
N GLY A 129 18.37 -9.97 11.46
CA GLY A 129 18.36 -8.84 12.33
C GLY A 129 17.41 -8.97 13.51
N LEU A 130 16.19 -9.40 13.30
CA LEU A 130 15.22 -9.64 14.37
C LEU A 130 15.71 -10.76 15.32
N ALA A 131 16.21 -11.88 14.78
CA ALA A 131 16.67 -12.99 15.57
C ALA A 131 17.88 -12.62 16.48
N ILE A 132 18.84 -11.89 15.94
CA ILE A 132 20.02 -11.41 16.70
C ILE A 132 19.60 -10.31 17.68
N GLY A 133 18.73 -9.40 17.28
CA GLY A 133 18.24 -8.31 18.12
C GLY A 133 17.51 -8.83 19.36
N PHE A 134 16.55 -9.72 19.18
CA PHE A 134 15.80 -10.33 20.29
C PHE A 134 16.68 -11.25 21.14
N GLY A 135 17.61 -11.96 20.51
CA GLY A 135 18.57 -12.80 21.24
C GLY A 135 19.46 -12.02 22.21
N LYS A 136 20.01 -10.87 21.78
CA LYS A 136 20.82 -9.99 22.64
C LYS A 136 20.04 -9.37 23.79
N GLN A 137 18.72 -9.21 23.63
CA GLN A 137 17.84 -8.64 24.65
C GLN A 137 17.27 -9.68 25.62
N GLY A 138 17.64 -10.95 25.45
CA GLY A 138 17.20 -12.03 26.34
C GLY A 138 15.73 -12.44 26.16
N LEU A 139 15.12 -12.11 25.03
CA LEU A 139 13.72 -12.41 24.72
C LEU A 139 13.54 -13.85 24.16
N LEU A 140 14.63 -14.51 23.81
CA LEU A 140 14.63 -15.90 23.39
C LEU A 140 14.85 -16.81 24.58
N SER A 141 14.05 -17.86 24.74
CA SER A 141 14.10 -18.82 25.86
C SER A 141 15.48 -19.43 26.05
N ASN A 142 16.22 -19.61 24.95
CA ASN A 142 17.62 -20.05 24.94
C ASN A 142 18.36 -19.38 23.79
N TYR A 143 19.25 -18.43 24.08
CA TYR A 143 20.05 -17.78 23.06
C TYR A 143 21.19 -18.71 22.59
N GLY A 144 20.95 -19.44 21.51
CA GLY A 144 21.91 -20.33 20.88
C GLY A 144 21.90 -20.16 19.35
N PRO A 145 23.02 -20.52 18.68
CA PRO A 145 23.10 -20.36 17.21
C PRO A 145 22.05 -21.18 16.46
N LEU A 146 21.61 -22.29 17.02
CA LEU A 146 20.62 -23.17 16.42
C LEU A 146 19.23 -22.51 16.43
N ILE A 147 18.80 -21.90 17.54
CA ILE A 147 17.50 -21.21 17.67
C ILE A 147 17.47 -19.95 16.79
N VAL A 148 18.59 -19.20 16.74
CA VAL A 148 18.72 -18.05 15.84
C VAL A 148 18.57 -18.50 14.38
N MET A 149 19.21 -19.59 13.97
CA MET A 149 19.08 -20.12 12.61
C MET A 149 17.66 -20.60 12.31
N GLU A 150 17.01 -21.31 13.25
CA GLU A 150 15.61 -21.75 13.13
C GLU A 150 14.67 -20.56 12.92
N MET A 151 14.82 -19.51 13.72
CA MET A 151 14.04 -18.30 13.59
C MET A 151 14.24 -17.61 12.22
N ILE A 152 15.50 -17.51 11.75
CA ILE A 152 15.79 -16.93 10.43
C ILE A 152 15.13 -17.74 9.33
N VAL A 153 15.24 -19.06 9.35
CA VAL A 153 14.63 -19.94 8.34
C VAL A 153 13.13 -19.86 8.38
N CYS A 154 12.50 -19.90 9.55
CA CYS A 154 11.04 -19.82 9.71
C CYS A 154 10.48 -18.50 9.19
N LEU A 155 11.07 -17.36 9.58
CA LEU A 155 10.62 -16.03 9.16
C LEU A 155 10.81 -15.82 7.65
N THR A 156 11.96 -16.24 7.12
CA THR A 156 12.24 -16.13 5.68
C THR A 156 11.29 -17.00 4.87
N ALA A 157 11.11 -18.26 5.27
CA ALA A 157 10.18 -19.17 4.61
C ALA A 157 8.75 -18.65 4.64
N GLY A 158 8.31 -18.10 5.78
CA GLY A 158 7.01 -17.49 5.94
C GLY A 158 6.79 -16.30 5.01
N SER A 159 7.73 -15.37 4.93
CA SER A 159 7.66 -14.20 4.04
C SER A 159 7.63 -14.60 2.56
N VAL A 160 8.49 -15.52 2.13
CA VAL A 160 8.51 -16.03 0.74
C VAL A 160 7.21 -16.75 0.41
N PHE A 161 6.65 -17.51 1.35
CA PHE A 161 5.38 -18.19 1.15
C PHE A 161 4.22 -17.21 1.00
N VAL A 162 4.15 -16.15 1.82
CA VAL A 162 3.12 -15.10 1.68
C VAL A 162 3.27 -14.35 0.36
N MET A 163 4.50 -14.04 -0.07
CA MET A 163 4.76 -13.48 -1.40
C MET A 163 4.19 -14.38 -2.50
N TRP A 164 4.49 -15.68 -2.46
CA TRP A 164 3.97 -16.64 -3.44
C TRP A 164 2.44 -16.72 -3.42
N LEU A 165 1.82 -16.70 -2.24
CA LEU A 165 0.35 -16.66 -2.12
C LEU A 165 -0.22 -15.38 -2.75
N GLY A 166 0.42 -14.22 -2.57
CA GLY A 166 0.04 -12.97 -3.23
C GLY A 166 0.09 -13.06 -4.75
N GLU A 167 1.14 -13.67 -5.30
CA GLU A 167 1.24 -13.92 -6.74
C GLU A 167 0.16 -14.87 -7.25
N GLN A 168 -0.15 -15.94 -6.51
CA GLN A 168 -1.24 -16.85 -6.89
C GLN A 168 -2.61 -16.15 -6.91
N ILE A 169 -2.87 -15.20 -5.98
CA ILE A 169 -4.09 -14.38 -6.03
C ILE A 169 -4.09 -13.51 -7.30
N THR A 170 -2.98 -12.89 -7.64
CA THR A 170 -2.87 -12.03 -8.83
C THR A 170 -3.13 -12.81 -10.12
N ASP A 171 -2.59 -14.03 -10.22
CA ASP A 171 -2.70 -14.86 -11.42
C ASP A 171 -4.07 -15.55 -11.54
N LYS A 172 -4.56 -16.14 -10.44
CA LYS A 172 -5.74 -17.04 -10.45
C LYS A 172 -6.96 -16.45 -9.73
N GLY A 173 -6.75 -15.41 -8.94
CA GLY A 173 -7.78 -14.74 -8.16
C GLY A 173 -8.33 -13.49 -8.82
N VAL A 174 -8.68 -12.53 -8.00
CA VAL A 174 -9.19 -11.19 -8.37
C VAL A 174 -8.32 -10.13 -7.72
N GLY A 175 -7.99 -9.06 -8.44
CA GLY A 175 -7.22 -7.93 -7.93
C GLY A 175 -5.71 -8.19 -7.83
N ASN A 176 -5.01 -7.23 -7.26
CA ASN A 176 -3.59 -7.37 -6.92
C ASN A 176 -3.47 -8.14 -5.59
N GLY A 177 -2.91 -9.36 -5.64
CA GLY A 177 -2.89 -10.26 -4.50
C GLY A 177 -2.13 -9.70 -3.29
N ILE A 178 -1.02 -9.02 -3.50
CA ILE A 178 -0.25 -8.37 -2.43
C ILE A 178 -1.10 -7.31 -1.71
N SER A 179 -1.78 -6.47 -2.50
CA SER A 179 -2.66 -5.42 -1.95
C SER A 179 -3.85 -6.01 -1.20
N ILE A 180 -4.41 -7.12 -1.67
CA ILE A 180 -5.53 -7.81 -1.00
C ILE A 180 -5.08 -8.46 0.31
N ILE A 181 -3.89 -9.04 0.37
CA ILE A 181 -3.32 -9.57 1.63
C ILE A 181 -3.13 -8.43 2.63
N LEU A 182 -2.56 -7.29 2.21
CA LEU A 182 -2.44 -6.09 3.05
C LEU A 182 -3.80 -5.61 3.55
N LEU A 183 -4.79 -5.53 2.67
CA LEU A 183 -6.16 -5.18 3.03
C LEU A 183 -6.71 -6.10 4.13
N CYS A 184 -6.57 -7.42 3.95
CA CYS A 184 -7.03 -8.42 4.91
C CYS A 184 -6.34 -8.23 6.28
N ASN A 185 -5.04 -7.97 6.30
CA ASN A 185 -4.28 -7.74 7.51
C ASN A 185 -4.75 -6.48 8.25
N ILE A 186 -4.91 -5.37 7.54
CA ILE A 186 -5.39 -4.12 8.13
C ILE A 186 -6.79 -4.28 8.70
N VAL A 187 -7.71 -4.87 7.93
CA VAL A 187 -9.11 -5.09 8.37
C VAL A 187 -9.16 -5.98 9.60
N SER A 188 -8.26 -6.96 9.72
CA SER A 188 -8.25 -7.86 10.89
C SER A 188 -7.83 -7.19 12.20
N ARG A 189 -7.11 -6.05 12.13
CA ARG A 189 -6.72 -5.26 13.31
C ARG A 189 -7.77 -4.22 13.71
N MET A 190 -8.68 -3.84 12.79
CA MET A 190 -9.70 -2.83 13.07
C MET A 190 -10.50 -3.08 14.35
N PRO A 191 -10.96 -4.30 14.66
CA PRO A 191 -11.71 -4.54 15.91
C PRO A 191 -10.89 -4.21 17.17
N SER A 192 -9.61 -4.60 17.18
CA SER A 192 -8.71 -4.30 18.31
C SER A 192 -8.46 -2.80 18.47
N ASP A 193 -8.28 -2.10 17.37
CA ASP A 193 -8.07 -0.65 17.37
C ASP A 193 -9.33 0.10 17.84
N LEU A 194 -10.51 -0.32 17.41
CA LEU A 194 -11.78 0.24 17.90
C LEU A 194 -11.97 -0.02 19.40
N TYR A 195 -11.55 -1.19 19.88
CA TYR A 195 -11.59 -1.50 21.30
C TYR A 195 -10.63 -0.62 22.12
N ASN A 196 -9.41 -0.39 21.61
CA ASN A 196 -8.44 0.52 22.23
C ASN A 196 -8.96 1.98 22.30
N LEU A 197 -9.65 2.44 21.24
CA LEU A 197 -10.32 3.74 21.24
C LEU A 197 -11.42 3.81 22.30
N TYR A 198 -12.23 2.74 22.43
CA TYR A 198 -13.27 2.66 23.45
C TYR A 198 -12.66 2.75 24.85
N GLN A 199 -11.65 1.94 25.15
CA GLN A 199 -10.97 1.96 26.46
C GLN A 199 -10.41 3.34 26.78
N LYS A 200 -9.75 3.97 25.83
CA LYS A 200 -9.05 5.24 26.10
C LYS A 200 -9.98 6.45 26.24
N PHE A 201 -11.02 6.52 25.41
CA PHE A 201 -11.87 7.72 25.32
C PHE A 201 -13.22 7.57 25.99
N MET A 202 -13.67 6.34 26.24
CA MET A 202 -15.02 6.08 26.76
C MET A 202 -15.03 5.39 28.11
N GLU A 203 -14.12 4.47 28.39
CA GLU A 203 -14.10 3.69 29.63
C GLU A 203 -13.87 4.58 30.86
N GLY A 204 -14.71 4.44 31.87
CA GLY A 204 -14.60 5.19 33.15
C GLY A 204 -14.95 6.67 33.10
N LYS A 205 -15.49 7.20 31.99
CA LYS A 205 -15.88 8.60 31.85
C LYS A 205 -17.38 8.80 31.98
N GLN A 206 -17.80 10.05 32.27
CA GLN A 206 -19.22 10.40 32.33
C GLN A 206 -19.91 10.17 30.98
N ILE A 207 -21.18 9.73 31.04
CA ILE A 207 -21.96 9.34 29.84
C ILE A 207 -22.00 10.44 28.78
N SER A 208 -22.09 11.72 29.19
CA SER A 208 -22.08 12.86 28.25
C SER A 208 -20.76 12.96 27.46
N ASN A 209 -19.62 12.75 28.12
CA ASN A 209 -18.31 12.78 27.49
C ASN A 209 -18.09 11.58 26.56
N VAL A 210 -18.62 10.42 26.93
CA VAL A 210 -18.61 9.20 26.10
C VAL A 210 -19.36 9.43 24.79
N ILE A 211 -20.56 9.99 24.86
CA ILE A 211 -21.38 10.27 23.67
C ILE A 211 -20.67 11.29 22.76
N ILE A 212 -20.16 12.37 23.33
CA ILE A 212 -19.44 13.40 22.54
C ILE A 212 -18.19 12.79 21.88
N ALA A 213 -17.37 12.05 22.61
CA ALA A 213 -16.18 11.40 22.06
C ALA A 213 -16.54 10.41 20.94
N GLY A 214 -17.59 9.58 21.15
CA GLY A 214 -18.07 8.63 20.15
C GLY A 214 -18.54 9.30 18.87
N VAL A 215 -19.30 10.39 18.97
CA VAL A 215 -19.77 11.15 17.82
C VAL A 215 -18.58 11.80 17.07
N ILE A 216 -17.63 12.39 17.77
CA ILE A 216 -16.45 13.01 17.17
C ILE A 216 -15.62 11.97 16.42
N ILE A 217 -15.31 10.82 17.05
CA ILE A 217 -14.54 9.73 16.43
C ILE A 217 -15.27 9.21 15.20
N PHE A 218 -16.59 8.97 15.30
CA PHE A 218 -17.39 8.48 14.18
C PHE A 218 -17.39 9.46 13.00
N LEU A 219 -17.66 10.75 13.25
CA LEU A 219 -17.64 11.78 12.21
C LEU A 219 -16.26 11.93 11.56
N PHE A 220 -15.22 11.77 12.36
CA PHE A 220 -13.84 11.86 11.88
C PHE A 220 -13.49 10.69 10.95
N ILE A 221 -13.80 9.45 11.34
CA ILE A 221 -13.58 8.25 10.52
C ILE A 221 -14.40 8.37 9.22
N LEU A 222 -15.67 8.75 9.33
CA LEU A 222 -16.56 8.92 8.17
C LEU A 222 -16.01 9.99 7.22
N GLY A 223 -15.60 11.14 7.74
CA GLY A 223 -15.01 12.24 6.95
C GLY A 223 -13.73 11.81 6.22
N THR A 224 -12.85 11.05 6.89
CA THR A 224 -11.63 10.53 6.30
C THR A 224 -11.94 9.53 5.18
N ILE A 225 -12.90 8.64 5.38
CA ILE A 225 -13.35 7.68 4.35
C ILE A 225 -13.91 8.40 3.14
N ILE A 226 -14.84 9.35 3.34
CA ILE A 226 -15.45 10.12 2.24
C ILE A 226 -14.36 10.86 1.46
N PHE A 227 -13.47 11.57 2.14
CA PHE A 227 -12.39 12.32 1.51
C PHE A 227 -11.47 11.40 0.69
N THR A 228 -11.12 10.24 1.23
CA THR A 228 -10.28 9.25 0.54
C THR A 228 -10.97 8.69 -0.71
N ILE A 229 -12.27 8.38 -0.63
CA ILE A 229 -13.04 7.90 -1.78
C ILE A 229 -13.09 8.96 -2.87
N VAL A 230 -13.40 10.22 -2.51
CA VAL A 230 -13.43 11.34 -3.44
C VAL A 230 -12.07 11.55 -4.12
N LEU A 231 -10.98 11.47 -3.35
CA LEU A 231 -9.62 11.62 -3.87
C LEU A 231 -9.24 10.51 -4.87
N ASN A 232 -9.61 9.27 -4.59
CA ASN A 232 -9.28 8.12 -5.44
C ASN A 232 -10.18 7.98 -6.67
N ASP A 233 -11.41 8.51 -6.62
CA ASP A 233 -12.34 8.43 -7.74
C ASP A 233 -12.36 9.71 -8.60
N ALA A 234 -11.76 10.78 -8.10
CA ALA A 234 -11.64 12.04 -8.83
C ALA A 234 -10.79 11.85 -10.09
N GLU A 235 -11.36 12.23 -11.24
CA GLU A 235 -10.69 12.15 -12.54
C GLU A 235 -10.89 13.43 -13.35
N ARG A 236 -9.86 13.84 -14.10
CA ARG A 236 -9.96 14.89 -15.11
C ARG A 236 -10.19 14.25 -16.46
N ARG A 237 -11.32 14.55 -17.08
CA ARG A 237 -11.69 14.06 -18.41
C ARG A 237 -11.18 15.02 -19.48
N ILE A 238 -10.20 14.57 -20.27
CA ILE A 238 -9.65 15.33 -21.39
C ILE A 238 -10.44 14.95 -22.64
N PRO A 239 -11.10 15.90 -23.35
CA PRO A 239 -11.84 15.58 -24.57
C PRO A 239 -10.89 15.17 -25.70
N VAL A 240 -11.17 14.04 -26.33
CA VAL A 240 -10.43 13.52 -27.48
C VAL A 240 -11.40 13.34 -28.63
N GLN A 241 -11.03 13.80 -29.82
CA GLN A 241 -11.80 13.58 -31.04
C GLN A 241 -11.04 12.60 -31.94
N TYR A 242 -11.76 11.63 -32.47
CA TYR A 242 -11.24 10.72 -33.50
C TYR A 242 -11.76 11.12 -34.86
N SER A 243 -10.92 11.03 -35.91
CA SER A 243 -11.34 11.28 -37.28
C SER A 243 -12.39 10.26 -37.68
N ARG A 244 -13.47 10.72 -38.33
CA ARG A 244 -14.58 9.88 -38.77
C ARG A 244 -14.10 8.91 -39.83
N LYS A 245 -14.21 7.60 -39.61
CA LYS A 245 -14.12 6.59 -40.65
C LYS A 245 -15.50 6.40 -41.26
N ILE A 246 -15.63 6.73 -42.55
CA ILE A 246 -16.82 6.40 -43.34
C ILE A 246 -16.61 4.99 -43.87
N GLN A 247 -17.36 4.03 -43.40
CA GLN A 247 -17.35 2.65 -43.91
C GLN A 247 -18.78 2.30 -44.32
N GLY A 248 -18.98 2.12 -45.65
CA GLY A 248 -20.24 1.62 -46.18
C GLY A 248 -21.47 2.55 -46.10
N GLY A 249 -21.30 3.91 -46.24
CA GLY A 249 -22.44 4.85 -46.28
C GLY A 249 -23.14 5.14 -44.96
N SER A 250 -22.77 4.48 -43.87
CA SER A 250 -23.23 4.73 -42.53
C SER A 250 -22.20 5.57 -41.78
N GLN A 251 -22.60 6.73 -41.24
CA GLN A 251 -21.74 7.54 -40.39
C GLN A 251 -21.59 6.86 -39.02
N LEU A 252 -20.66 5.93 -38.91
CA LEU A 252 -20.23 5.42 -37.63
C LEU A 252 -19.10 6.32 -37.13
N GLY A 253 -19.38 7.10 -36.10
CA GLY A 253 -18.32 7.75 -35.40
C GLY A 253 -18.52 9.22 -35.16
N GLY A 254 -17.81 9.73 -34.22
CA GLY A 254 -17.83 11.11 -33.76
C GLY A 254 -18.45 11.27 -32.38
N LEU A 255 -18.68 10.19 -31.65
CA LEU A 255 -18.87 10.31 -30.22
C LEU A 255 -17.54 10.83 -29.63
N GLY A 256 -17.57 12.04 -29.10
CA GLY A 256 -16.43 12.61 -28.38
C GLY A 256 -16.03 11.65 -27.27
N SER A 257 -14.87 11.02 -27.43
CA SER A 257 -14.28 10.18 -26.41
C SER A 257 -13.54 11.08 -25.42
N THR A 258 -13.47 10.68 -24.18
CA THR A 258 -12.70 11.39 -23.16
C THR A 258 -11.59 10.49 -22.65
N LEU A 259 -10.38 11.06 -22.46
CA LEU A 259 -9.27 10.40 -21.78
C LEU A 259 -9.38 10.73 -20.29
N PRO A 260 -9.76 9.78 -19.42
CA PRO A 260 -9.82 10.01 -17.99
C PRO A 260 -8.41 9.95 -17.39
N VAL A 261 -7.99 11.00 -16.70
CA VAL A 261 -6.75 11.07 -15.93
C VAL A 261 -7.12 11.18 -14.46
N LYS A 262 -6.79 10.17 -13.66
CA LYS A 262 -7.08 10.15 -12.23
C LYS A 262 -6.26 11.21 -11.50
N VAL A 263 -6.86 11.88 -10.51
CA VAL A 263 -6.16 12.84 -9.64
C VAL A 263 -5.13 12.13 -8.77
N ASN A 264 -5.49 11.00 -8.21
CA ASN A 264 -4.56 10.13 -7.49
C ASN A 264 -4.14 8.95 -8.39
N THR A 265 -3.27 9.21 -9.36
CA THR A 265 -2.73 8.16 -10.26
C THR A 265 -1.79 7.22 -9.54
N ALA A 266 -1.04 7.73 -8.55
CA ALA A 266 -0.08 6.96 -7.77
C ALA A 266 -0.72 6.08 -6.69
N ASN A 267 -2.03 6.28 -6.42
CA ASN A 267 -2.80 5.56 -5.40
C ASN A 267 -2.13 5.66 -4.02
N VAL A 268 -1.91 4.56 -3.34
CA VAL A 268 -1.30 4.47 -1.99
C VAL A 268 0.22 4.33 -1.99
N MET A 269 0.83 4.10 -3.16
CA MET A 269 2.26 3.80 -3.29
C MET A 269 3.18 4.87 -2.69
N PRO A 270 2.96 6.18 -2.90
CA PRO A 270 3.81 7.21 -2.31
C PRO A 270 3.89 7.14 -0.79
N ILE A 271 2.77 6.85 -0.14
CA ILE A 271 2.68 6.74 1.32
C ILE A 271 3.45 5.52 1.83
N ILE A 272 3.28 4.36 1.17
CA ILE A 272 3.98 3.13 1.53
C ILE A 272 5.49 3.32 1.35
N PHE A 273 5.92 3.94 0.24
CA PHE A 273 7.34 4.17 -0.05
C PHE A 273 7.98 5.13 0.96
N SER A 274 7.31 6.24 1.26
CA SER A 274 7.79 7.21 2.24
C SER A 274 7.89 6.58 3.63
N SER A 275 6.88 5.82 4.06
CA SER A 275 6.90 5.12 5.34
C SER A 275 8.01 4.08 5.41
N SER A 276 8.17 3.24 4.38
CA SER A 276 9.21 2.22 4.34
C SER A 276 10.62 2.82 4.36
N LEU A 277 10.83 3.91 3.62
CA LEU A 277 12.12 4.59 3.58
C LEU A 277 12.50 5.18 4.95
N LEU A 278 11.52 5.77 5.66
CA LEU A 278 11.76 6.33 6.99
C LEU A 278 11.91 5.25 8.08
N GLN A 279 11.27 4.10 7.91
CA GLN A 279 11.40 2.96 8.84
C GLN A 279 12.74 2.23 8.69
N PHE A 280 13.32 2.20 7.50
CA PHE A 280 14.57 1.46 7.25
C PHE A 280 15.73 1.83 8.20
N PRO A 281 16.05 3.11 8.45
CA PRO A 281 17.07 3.48 9.44
C PRO A 281 16.71 3.04 10.86
N LEU A 282 15.43 3.06 11.24
CA LEU A 282 14.97 2.63 12.56
C LEU A 282 15.17 1.13 12.76
N VAL A 283 14.89 0.33 11.74
CA VAL A 283 15.16 -1.10 11.75
C VAL A 283 16.65 -1.36 11.90
N ILE A 284 17.52 -0.66 11.17
CA ILE A 284 18.98 -0.77 11.29
C ILE A 284 19.43 -0.40 12.71
N LYS A 285 18.91 0.68 13.30
CA LYS A 285 19.21 1.05 14.70
C LYS A 285 18.90 -0.09 15.65
N GLN A 286 17.73 -0.72 15.48
CA GLN A 286 17.29 -1.83 16.32
C GLN A 286 18.18 -3.06 16.17
N LEU A 287 18.63 -3.37 14.94
CA LEU A 287 19.54 -4.47 14.64
C LEU A 287 20.91 -4.31 15.32
N ILE A 288 21.43 -3.10 15.33
CA ILE A 288 22.74 -2.81 15.94
C ILE A 288 22.63 -2.80 17.46
N GLY A 289 21.41 -2.59 18.02
CA GLY A 289 21.19 -2.47 19.46
C GLY A 289 21.88 -1.24 20.06
N ALA A 290 22.12 -0.21 19.24
CA ALA A 290 22.78 1.01 19.67
C ALA A 290 21.74 2.05 20.05
N ASP A 291 21.94 2.67 21.23
CA ASP A 291 21.24 3.91 21.60
C ASP A 291 22.15 5.13 21.32
N PRO A 292 22.13 5.63 20.08
CA PRO A 292 22.97 6.75 19.70
C PRO A 292 22.54 8.01 20.46
N LYS A 293 23.50 8.63 21.14
CA LYS A 293 23.32 9.89 21.86
C LYS A 293 23.71 11.06 20.96
N GLY A 294 23.18 12.27 21.23
CA GLY A 294 23.50 13.47 20.48
C GLY A 294 22.75 13.60 19.15
N ALA A 295 23.41 14.10 18.10
CA ALA A 295 22.79 14.38 16.80
C ALA A 295 22.17 13.16 16.14
N ALA A 296 22.81 11.98 16.23
CA ALA A 296 22.27 10.75 15.71
C ALA A 296 20.99 10.33 16.44
N GLY A 297 20.95 10.44 17.78
CA GLY A 297 19.76 10.19 18.57
C GLY A 297 18.60 11.10 18.17
N PHE A 298 18.89 12.40 17.93
CA PHE A 298 17.89 13.35 17.45
C PHE A 298 17.30 12.93 16.09
N ILE A 299 18.15 12.51 15.13
CA ILE A 299 17.69 12.06 13.80
C ILE A 299 16.77 10.84 13.92
N PHE A 300 17.15 9.83 14.72
CA PHE A 300 16.33 8.64 14.90
C PHE A 300 14.99 8.95 15.59
N ASN A 301 14.97 9.85 16.57
CA ASN A 301 13.74 10.28 17.22
C ASN A 301 12.85 11.10 16.28
N ALA A 302 13.43 11.93 15.42
CA ALA A 302 12.70 12.68 14.39
C ALA A 302 12.14 11.77 13.30
N LEU A 303 12.82 10.66 12.92
CA LEU A 303 12.32 9.70 11.94
C LEU A 303 11.19 8.81 12.50
N ASN A 304 11.06 8.73 13.81
CA ASN A 304 10.05 7.91 14.46
C ASN A 304 8.67 8.58 14.39
N GLN A 305 7.71 7.97 13.71
CA GLN A 305 6.37 8.52 13.50
C GLN A 305 5.57 8.74 14.79
N SER A 306 5.84 7.96 15.84
CA SER A 306 5.17 8.11 17.15
C SER A 306 5.50 9.42 17.88
N ASN A 307 6.65 10.01 17.54
CA ASN A 307 7.10 11.24 18.16
C ASN A 307 6.57 12.51 17.47
N TRP A 308 5.90 12.36 16.32
CA TRP A 308 5.41 13.49 15.55
C TRP A 308 4.14 14.07 16.18
N CYS A 309 4.01 15.39 16.14
CA CYS A 309 2.90 16.13 16.75
C CYS A 309 2.74 15.93 18.26
N ASN A 310 3.79 15.47 18.97
CA ASN A 310 3.75 15.37 20.42
C ASN A 310 3.94 16.77 21.04
N PRO A 311 3.02 17.25 21.91
CA PRO A 311 3.14 18.57 22.55
C PRO A 311 4.41 18.75 23.37
N ASP A 312 4.94 17.67 23.98
CA ASP A 312 6.12 17.71 24.82
C ASP A 312 7.43 17.88 24.03
N HIS A 313 7.44 17.48 22.75
CA HIS A 313 8.64 17.43 21.91
C HIS A 313 8.39 17.85 20.46
N TRP A 314 7.93 19.09 20.24
CA TRP A 314 7.65 19.63 18.91
C TRP A 314 8.81 19.56 17.91
N ASN A 315 10.06 19.59 18.41
CA ASN A 315 11.27 19.56 17.57
C ASN A 315 11.38 18.27 16.74
N TRP A 316 10.77 17.18 17.18
CA TRP A 316 10.80 15.91 16.43
C TRP A 316 9.79 15.88 15.26
N SER A 317 8.86 16.84 15.21
CA SER A 317 7.92 16.99 14.09
C SER A 317 8.59 17.38 12.76
N ILE A 318 9.90 17.67 12.76
CA ILE A 318 10.69 17.81 11.52
C ILE A 318 10.58 16.55 10.66
N GLY A 319 10.52 15.35 11.26
CA GLY A 319 10.32 14.10 10.55
C GLY A 319 9.00 14.06 9.76
N LEU A 320 7.93 14.68 10.28
CA LEU A 320 6.66 14.80 9.55
C LEU A 320 6.83 15.63 8.28
N ILE A 321 7.60 16.73 8.32
CA ILE A 321 7.87 17.55 7.13
C ILE A 321 8.62 16.72 6.09
N VAL A 322 9.66 15.99 6.51
CA VAL A 322 10.42 15.10 5.63
C VAL A 322 9.50 14.04 5.01
N TYR A 323 8.61 13.45 5.81
CA TYR A 323 7.63 12.48 5.34
C TYR A 323 6.69 13.06 4.26
N LEU A 324 6.17 14.28 4.48
CA LEU A 324 5.30 14.95 3.51
C LEU A 324 6.02 15.29 2.21
N VAL A 325 7.25 15.78 2.30
CA VAL A 325 8.09 16.06 1.12
C VAL A 325 8.37 14.78 0.35
N LEU A 326 8.70 13.68 1.02
CA LEU A 326 8.90 12.38 0.39
C LEU A 326 7.62 11.87 -0.29
N ASN A 327 6.45 12.05 0.35
CA ASN A 327 5.17 11.69 -0.28
C ASN A 327 4.94 12.42 -1.60
N VAL A 328 5.24 13.73 -1.65
CA VAL A 328 5.10 14.51 -2.87
C VAL A 328 6.11 14.03 -3.94
N ILE A 329 7.37 13.82 -3.57
CA ILE A 329 8.42 13.33 -4.48
C ILE A 329 8.02 11.97 -5.06
N PHE A 330 7.59 11.02 -4.21
CA PHE A 330 7.18 9.70 -4.66
C PHE A 330 5.88 9.72 -5.48
N ALA A 331 4.96 10.66 -5.24
CA ALA A 331 3.78 10.82 -6.07
C ALA A 331 4.14 11.20 -7.50
N TYR A 332 5.04 12.17 -7.69
CA TYR A 332 5.56 12.52 -9.00
C TYR A 332 6.34 11.37 -9.65
N PHE A 333 7.23 10.77 -8.88
CA PHE A 333 8.05 9.66 -9.31
C PHE A 333 7.21 8.48 -9.81
N TYR A 334 6.28 7.99 -9.02
CA TYR A 334 5.44 6.85 -9.36
C TYR A 334 4.53 7.14 -10.56
N THR A 335 3.96 8.35 -10.62
CA THR A 335 3.12 8.72 -11.75
C THR A 335 3.92 8.81 -13.04
N SER A 336 5.18 9.26 -13.01
CA SER A 336 6.03 9.31 -14.20
C SER A 336 6.34 7.92 -14.78
N ILE A 337 6.37 6.89 -13.94
CA ILE A 337 6.54 5.50 -14.38
C ILE A 337 5.24 4.92 -14.93
N THR A 338 4.13 5.18 -14.23
CA THR A 338 2.85 4.54 -14.54
C THR A 338 2.16 5.16 -15.75
N PHE A 339 2.33 6.45 -15.95
CA PHE A 339 1.70 7.21 -17.03
C PHE A 339 2.76 7.74 -17.99
N ASN A 340 2.79 7.20 -19.20
CA ASN A 340 3.72 7.62 -20.25
C ASN A 340 3.02 8.49 -21.31
N PRO A 341 3.15 9.83 -21.25
CA PRO A 341 2.49 10.75 -22.18
C PRO A 341 2.90 10.55 -23.64
N LEU A 342 4.16 10.13 -23.87
CA LEU A 342 4.69 9.89 -25.21
C LEU A 342 3.98 8.69 -25.86
N GLU A 343 3.82 7.61 -25.14
CA GLU A 343 3.13 6.41 -25.61
C GLU A 343 1.66 6.68 -25.89
N ILE A 344 0.98 7.38 -24.97
CA ILE A 344 -0.43 7.77 -25.14
C ILE A 344 -0.60 8.67 -26.37
N SER A 345 0.23 9.69 -26.55
CA SER A 345 0.20 10.58 -27.71
C SER A 345 0.42 9.82 -29.02
N ASN A 346 1.37 8.87 -29.04
CA ASN A 346 1.65 8.04 -30.21
C ASN A 346 0.49 7.09 -30.53
N ASN A 347 -0.12 6.46 -29.52
CA ASN A 347 -1.28 5.60 -29.68
C ASN A 347 -2.50 6.38 -30.19
N MET A 348 -2.75 7.57 -29.64
CA MET A 348 -3.78 8.47 -30.14
C MET A 348 -3.56 8.84 -31.61
N LYS A 349 -2.31 9.22 -31.96
CA LYS A 349 -1.96 9.57 -33.35
C LYS A 349 -2.18 8.39 -34.31
N LYS A 350 -1.78 7.16 -33.93
CA LYS A 350 -1.99 5.94 -34.72
C LYS A 350 -3.47 5.65 -34.95
N GLN A 351 -4.33 5.97 -33.97
CA GLN A 351 -5.78 5.77 -34.06
C GLN A 351 -6.51 6.95 -34.72
N GLY A 352 -5.80 7.99 -35.19
CA GLY A 352 -6.40 9.19 -35.77
C GLY A 352 -7.11 10.10 -34.76
N GLY A 353 -6.76 9.94 -33.45
CA GLY A 353 -7.28 10.76 -32.37
C GLY A 353 -6.45 12.03 -32.17
N TYR A 354 -7.11 13.11 -31.76
CA TYR A 354 -6.44 14.38 -31.42
C TYR A 354 -7.23 15.10 -30.31
N ILE A 355 -6.51 15.95 -29.57
CA ILE A 355 -7.12 16.83 -28.57
C ILE A 355 -7.53 18.13 -29.27
N PRO A 356 -8.80 18.60 -29.16
CA PRO A 356 -9.24 19.83 -29.79
C PRO A 356 -8.34 21.02 -29.43
N GLY A 357 -7.87 21.74 -30.44
CA GLY A 357 -6.98 22.89 -30.28
C GLY A 357 -5.50 22.58 -30.11
N ILE A 358 -5.08 21.29 -30.09
CA ILE A 358 -3.70 20.90 -29.90
C ILE A 358 -3.23 20.04 -31.09
N ARG A 359 -2.05 20.35 -31.63
CA ARG A 359 -1.47 19.56 -32.74
C ARG A 359 -1.05 18.17 -32.27
N PRO A 360 -1.39 17.09 -33.00
CA PRO A 360 -0.93 15.75 -32.69
C PRO A 360 0.60 15.63 -32.68
N GLY A 361 1.14 14.88 -31.72
CA GLY A 361 2.58 14.67 -31.56
C GLY A 361 3.16 15.40 -30.35
N LYS A 362 4.31 16.10 -30.53
CA LYS A 362 5.04 16.73 -29.43
C LYS A 362 4.18 17.70 -28.60
N ALA A 363 3.36 18.53 -29.24
CA ALA A 363 2.49 19.47 -28.55
C ALA A 363 1.45 18.75 -27.65
N THR A 364 0.97 17.59 -28.07
CA THR A 364 0.08 16.74 -27.25
C THR A 364 0.83 16.18 -26.03
N VAL A 365 2.09 15.76 -26.18
CA VAL A 365 2.93 15.29 -25.07
C VAL A 365 3.17 16.41 -24.07
N ASP A 366 3.54 17.59 -24.53
CA ASP A 366 3.81 18.75 -23.66
C ASP A 366 2.55 19.17 -22.88
N TYR A 367 1.39 19.14 -23.54
CA TYR A 367 0.11 19.42 -22.89
C TYR A 367 -0.27 18.38 -21.84
N LEU A 368 -0.10 17.08 -22.15
CA LEU A 368 -0.37 16.02 -21.19
C LEU A 368 0.58 16.11 -19.98
N ASN A 369 1.87 16.38 -20.21
CA ASN A 369 2.84 16.58 -19.12
C ASN A 369 2.46 17.75 -18.22
N SER A 370 2.03 18.88 -18.81
CA SER A 370 1.58 20.04 -18.04
C SER A 370 0.36 19.72 -17.17
N ILE A 371 -0.64 19.07 -17.74
CA ILE A 371 -1.83 18.65 -16.98
C ILE A 371 -1.47 17.68 -15.86
N LEU A 372 -0.63 16.69 -16.16
CA LEU A 372 -0.19 15.70 -15.15
C LEU A 372 0.50 16.38 -13.98
N THR A 373 1.40 17.33 -14.24
CA THR A 373 2.12 18.04 -13.17
C THR A 373 1.16 18.70 -12.19
N TYR A 374 0.11 19.38 -12.68
CA TYR A 374 -0.87 20.01 -11.80
C TYR A 374 -1.76 19.00 -11.08
N ILE A 375 -2.20 17.95 -11.78
CA ILE A 375 -3.07 16.92 -11.21
C ILE A 375 -2.35 16.14 -10.13
N ILE A 376 -1.09 15.74 -10.38
CA ILE A 376 -0.26 15.02 -9.39
C ILE A 376 -0.06 15.87 -8.14
N PHE A 377 0.18 17.17 -8.29
CA PHE A 377 0.36 18.06 -7.14
C PHE A 377 -0.90 18.12 -6.26
N ILE A 378 -2.07 18.27 -6.88
CA ILE A 378 -3.35 18.26 -6.15
C ILE A 378 -3.58 16.90 -5.47
N GLY A 379 -3.32 15.79 -6.17
CA GLY A 379 -3.41 14.44 -5.62
C GLY A 379 -2.45 14.21 -4.45
N ALA A 380 -1.20 14.66 -4.58
CA ALA A 380 -0.19 14.55 -3.55
C ALA A 380 -0.56 15.35 -2.29
N ILE A 381 -1.08 16.58 -2.44
CA ILE A 381 -1.59 17.35 -1.29
C ILE A 381 -2.76 16.61 -0.63
N GLY A 382 -3.69 16.07 -1.41
CA GLY A 382 -4.79 15.27 -0.87
C GLY A 382 -4.29 14.05 -0.08
N LEU A 383 -3.31 13.32 -0.61
CA LEU A 383 -2.68 12.20 0.09
C LEU A 383 -1.97 12.65 1.38
N CYS A 384 -1.26 13.78 1.35
CA CYS A 384 -0.61 14.35 2.54
C CYS A 384 -1.62 14.70 3.62
N ILE A 385 -2.76 15.31 3.26
CA ILE A 385 -3.83 15.63 4.23
C ILE A 385 -4.32 14.35 4.91
N VAL A 386 -4.67 13.31 4.13
CA VAL A 386 -5.15 12.05 4.70
C VAL A 386 -4.09 11.37 5.56
N ALA A 387 -2.82 11.44 5.18
CA ALA A 387 -1.72 10.84 5.94
C ALA A 387 -1.44 11.55 7.28
N VAL A 388 -1.57 12.89 7.32
CA VAL A 388 -1.32 13.69 8.54
C VAL A 388 -2.40 13.49 9.60
N ILE A 389 -3.64 13.30 9.18
CA ILE A 389 -4.80 13.21 10.07
C ILE A 389 -4.58 12.21 11.23
N PRO A 390 -4.22 10.93 11.01
CA PRO A 390 -4.02 9.99 12.11
C PRO A 390 -2.73 10.25 12.89
N ILE A 391 -1.69 10.76 12.23
CA ILE A 391 -0.44 11.13 12.91
C ILE A 391 -0.72 12.22 13.94
N PHE A 392 -1.54 13.20 13.57
CA PHE A 392 -1.97 14.24 14.50
C PHE A 392 -2.82 13.68 15.66
N PHE A 393 -3.75 12.75 15.36
CA PHE A 393 -4.56 12.11 16.39
C PHE A 393 -3.72 11.27 17.36
N ASN A 394 -2.76 10.51 16.86
CA ASN A 394 -1.87 9.72 17.70
C ASN A 394 -0.93 10.61 18.52
N GLY A 395 -0.31 11.60 17.89
CA GLY A 395 0.65 12.47 18.56
C GLY A 395 0.02 13.39 19.62
N TYR A 396 -1.09 14.05 19.29
CA TYR A 396 -1.72 15.01 20.17
C TYR A 396 -2.62 14.38 21.24
N PHE A 397 -3.44 13.39 20.83
CA PHE A 397 -4.38 12.73 21.75
C PHE A 397 -3.84 11.41 22.30
N GLY A 398 -2.68 10.95 21.82
CA GLY A 398 -2.08 9.67 22.19
C GLY A 398 -3.05 8.50 21.95
N ALA A 399 -3.83 8.54 20.89
CA ALA A 399 -4.93 7.59 20.66
C ALA A 399 -4.48 6.14 20.47
N ASN A 400 -3.21 5.91 20.16
CA ASN A 400 -2.59 4.59 19.90
C ASN A 400 -3.39 3.76 18.90
N VAL A 401 -3.89 4.42 17.85
CA VAL A 401 -4.69 3.79 16.82
C VAL A 401 -3.81 3.48 15.62
N SER A 402 -3.67 2.22 15.29
CA SER A 402 -3.05 1.80 14.03
C SER A 402 -3.99 2.03 12.83
N PHE A 403 -5.28 2.19 13.09
CA PHE A 403 -6.31 2.55 12.12
C PHE A 403 -6.17 4.03 11.74
N GLY A 404 -5.15 4.33 10.96
CA GLY A 404 -4.82 5.66 10.50
C GLY A 404 -5.21 5.92 9.05
N GLY A 405 -5.01 7.16 8.57
CA GLY A 405 -5.29 7.57 7.19
C GLY A 405 -4.60 6.69 6.16
N THR A 406 -3.40 6.20 6.43
CA THR A 406 -2.69 5.24 5.57
C THR A 406 -3.48 3.94 5.40
N SER A 407 -3.99 3.38 6.48
CA SER A 407 -4.81 2.16 6.45
C SER A 407 -6.13 2.37 5.71
N ILE A 408 -6.81 3.51 5.94
CA ILE A 408 -8.06 3.86 5.25
C ILE A 408 -7.81 4.07 3.75
N ILE A 409 -6.72 4.74 3.36
CA ILE A 409 -6.38 4.93 1.95
C ILE A 409 -6.11 3.59 1.28
N ILE A 410 -5.37 2.69 1.93
CA ILE A 410 -5.09 1.34 1.41
C ILE A 410 -6.39 0.56 1.24
N ILE A 411 -7.26 0.55 2.26
CA ILE A 411 -8.55 -0.13 2.20
C ILE A 411 -9.38 0.41 1.03
N ALA A 412 -9.59 1.72 0.99
CA ALA A 412 -10.40 2.35 -0.05
C ALA A 412 -9.81 2.16 -1.45
N GLY A 413 -8.49 2.34 -1.60
CA GLY A 413 -7.79 2.18 -2.87
C GLY A 413 -7.88 0.75 -3.41
N VAL A 414 -7.58 -0.24 -2.57
CA VAL A 414 -7.60 -1.66 -2.96
C VAL A 414 -9.03 -2.13 -3.26
N VAL A 415 -10.01 -1.73 -2.45
CA VAL A 415 -11.43 -2.08 -2.68
C VAL A 415 -11.92 -1.49 -4.00
N LEU A 416 -11.68 -0.19 -4.26
CA LEU A 416 -12.11 0.47 -5.49
C LEU A 416 -11.43 -0.14 -6.72
N GLU A 417 -10.12 -0.41 -6.65
CA GLU A 417 -9.36 -1.03 -7.74
C GLU A 417 -9.87 -2.45 -8.05
N THR A 418 -10.06 -3.26 -7.01
CA THR A 418 -10.57 -4.63 -7.13
C THR A 418 -12.00 -4.63 -7.72
N MET A 419 -12.85 -3.71 -7.28
CA MET A 419 -14.21 -3.58 -7.80
C MET A 419 -14.22 -3.17 -9.28
N LYS A 420 -13.38 -2.20 -9.69
CA LYS A 420 -13.24 -1.80 -11.11
C LYS A 420 -12.72 -2.96 -11.97
N GLN A 421 -11.82 -3.78 -11.44
CA GLN A 421 -11.33 -4.97 -12.14
C GLN A 421 -12.42 -6.04 -12.30
N ILE A 422 -13.23 -6.29 -11.26
CA ILE A 422 -14.37 -7.22 -11.34
C ILE A 422 -15.39 -6.74 -12.37
N GLU A 423 -15.70 -5.44 -12.36
CA GLU A 423 -16.63 -4.83 -13.31
C GLU A 423 -16.15 -4.98 -14.76
N SER A 424 -14.88 -4.65 -15.01
CA SER A 424 -14.26 -4.84 -16.33
C SER A 424 -14.33 -6.29 -16.81
N GLN A 425 -14.00 -7.26 -15.94
CA GLN A 425 -14.07 -8.68 -16.28
C GLN A 425 -15.52 -9.16 -16.53
N THR A 426 -16.50 -8.57 -15.83
CA THR A 426 -17.92 -8.90 -16.01
C THR A 426 -18.46 -8.36 -17.33
N LEU A 427 -18.10 -7.12 -17.70
CA LEU A 427 -18.52 -6.49 -18.95
C LEU A 427 -17.98 -7.20 -20.17
N VAL A 428 -16.70 -7.56 -20.19
CA VAL A 428 -16.07 -8.28 -21.33
C VAL A 428 -16.81 -9.59 -21.65
N ARG A 429 -17.35 -10.29 -20.65
CA ARG A 429 -18.05 -11.55 -20.84
C ARG A 429 -19.53 -11.42 -21.21
N GLN A 430 -20.18 -10.34 -20.81
CA GLN A 430 -21.54 -10.06 -21.30
C GLN A 430 -21.56 -9.82 -22.80
N TYR A 431 -20.50 -9.22 -23.38
CA TYR A 431 -20.37 -9.02 -24.82
C TYR A 431 -20.10 -10.31 -25.60
N THR A 432 -19.39 -11.29 -25.05
CA THR A 432 -19.15 -12.59 -25.70
C THR A 432 -20.41 -13.48 -25.74
N GLY A 433 -21.35 -13.32 -24.81
CA GLY A 433 -22.62 -14.03 -24.79
C GLY A 433 -23.57 -13.66 -25.94
N PHE A 434 -23.43 -12.46 -26.51
CA PHE A 434 -24.22 -12.03 -27.68
C PHE A 434 -23.69 -12.54 -29.03
N LEU A 435 -22.48 -13.12 -29.06
CA LEU A 435 -21.86 -13.61 -30.30
C LEU A 435 -21.91 -15.14 -30.44
N THR A 436 -22.49 -15.84 -29.46
CA THR A 436 -22.59 -17.32 -29.41
C THR A 436 -24.03 -17.84 -29.45
N GLU A 437 -25.02 -17.01 -29.84
CA GLU A 437 -26.34 -17.47 -30.27
C GLU A 437 -26.49 -17.44 -31.78
#